data_89183d51addbb187e89a68cc5d0c7e59
#
_entry.id   89183d51addbb187e89a68cc5d0c7e59
#
_cell.length_a   1.000
_cell.length_b   1.000
_cell.length_c   1.000
_cell.angle_alpha   90.00
_cell.angle_beta   90.00
_cell.angle_gamma   90.00
#
_symmetry.space_group_name_H-M   'P 1'
#
loop_
_entity.id
_entity.type
_entity.pdbx_description
1 polymer ?
#
loop_
_entity_poly.entity_id
_entity_poly.type
_entity_poly.pdbx_seq_one_letter_code
_entity_poly.pdbx_strand_id
1 'polypeptide(L)'
;VVLGGELVEDPLLCLGIESTAHTIGVGIAASDGRILANENETYKPSRGGIHPREAAQHHASVAHIVLRRALNSAGISPREIDAVAFSVGPGLGPCLRTGATLARALALKFEKDLVPVNHGVAHIEIGRHVTGFKDPVVLYVAGGNTLVTTHHEGRFRILGETLDIAAGNCLDVFGIKAGIGPMPAPEDYARRGVQLHHIPLRVKGMDVSFSGVLTASERLLNEGKRLEDVALSVTEAVYSMLTEVLERAVALTEKREILLVGGLAKSRRLQQMVSEMAALHSAEFKPIPDEYLGDNGAMIAWTGIQMLRYGLTVRVEESFVKPKLRVDESEVPWID
;
A
#
# COMPACT_ATOMS: atom_id res chain seq x y z
N VAL A 1 17.43 -22.69 -26.21
CA VAL A 1 18.71 -22.52 -26.91
C VAL A 1 19.79 -22.89 -25.92
N VAL A 2 20.50 -24.01 -26.19
CA VAL A 2 21.58 -24.48 -25.32
C VAL A 2 22.82 -23.62 -25.59
N LEU A 3 23.13 -22.75 -24.63
CA LEU A 3 24.45 -22.14 -24.49
C LEU A 3 24.96 -22.46 -23.07
N GLY A 4 25.81 -23.48 -22.99
CA GLY A 4 26.53 -23.82 -21.75
C GLY A 4 25.69 -24.45 -20.64
N GLY A 5 25.26 -25.70 -20.82
CA GLY A 5 25.09 -26.70 -19.74
C GLY A 5 24.13 -26.46 -18.55
N GLU A 6 23.50 -25.32 -18.42
CA GLU A 6 22.43 -25.07 -17.43
C GLU A 6 21.09 -24.97 -18.15
N LEU A 7 20.15 -25.82 -17.77
CA LEU A 7 18.75 -25.69 -18.15
C LEU A 7 18.24 -24.38 -17.52
N VAL A 8 18.10 -23.33 -18.31
CA VAL A 8 17.38 -22.13 -17.87
C VAL A 8 15.92 -22.54 -17.81
N GLU A 9 15.42 -22.82 -16.62
CA GLU A 9 13.98 -23.03 -16.41
C GLU A 9 13.25 -21.73 -16.76
N ASP A 10 12.11 -21.87 -17.45
CA ASP A 10 11.27 -20.72 -17.72
C ASP A 10 10.84 -20.05 -16.39
N PRO A 11 10.81 -18.71 -16.31
CA PRO A 11 10.47 -18.05 -15.09
C PRO A 11 9.02 -18.34 -14.68
N LEU A 12 8.77 -18.64 -13.40
CA LEU A 12 7.43 -18.82 -12.85
C LEU A 12 6.61 -17.52 -13.04
N LEU A 13 5.35 -17.65 -13.43
CA LEU A 13 4.41 -16.56 -13.63
C LEU A 13 3.31 -16.57 -12.57
N CYS A 14 3.12 -15.47 -11.87
CA CYS A 14 2.04 -15.29 -10.91
C CYS A 14 1.08 -14.18 -11.34
N LEU A 15 -0.22 -14.49 -11.35
CA LEU A 15 -1.29 -13.52 -11.51
C LEU A 15 -1.76 -13.07 -10.13
N GLY A 16 -1.66 -11.78 -9.83
CA GLY A 16 -2.10 -11.18 -8.57
C GLY A 16 -3.39 -10.39 -8.71
N ILE A 17 -4.32 -10.60 -7.78
CA ILE A 17 -5.60 -9.91 -7.71
C ILE A 17 -5.66 -9.07 -6.44
N GLU A 18 -5.66 -7.75 -6.60
CA GLU A 18 -5.91 -6.78 -5.55
C GLU A 18 -7.39 -6.40 -5.51
N SER A 19 -7.99 -6.39 -4.32
CA SER A 19 -9.40 -6.01 -4.15
C SER A 19 -9.75 -5.60 -2.72
N THR A 20 -8.87 -4.93 -2.01
CA THR A 20 -9.07 -4.65 -0.57
C THR A 20 -10.05 -3.53 -0.28
N ALA A 21 -10.12 -2.48 -1.10
CA ALA A 21 -10.93 -1.30 -0.83
C ALA A 21 -11.59 -0.73 -2.09
N HIS A 22 -11.12 0.39 -2.60
CA HIS A 22 -11.72 1.09 -3.75
C HIS A 22 -11.15 0.66 -5.10
N THR A 23 -10.03 -0.03 -5.11
CA THR A 23 -9.37 -0.49 -6.33
C THR A 23 -9.55 -2.00 -6.50
N ILE A 24 -9.88 -2.42 -7.71
CA ILE A 24 -9.65 -3.78 -8.18
C ILE A 24 -8.49 -3.74 -9.17
N GLY A 25 -7.46 -4.55 -8.92
CA GLY A 25 -6.27 -4.62 -9.74
C GLY A 25 -5.94 -6.05 -10.14
N VAL A 26 -5.42 -6.23 -11.34
CA VAL A 26 -4.82 -7.50 -11.79
C VAL A 26 -3.42 -7.20 -12.31
N GLY A 27 -2.43 -7.83 -11.71
CA GLY A 27 -1.04 -7.76 -12.13
C GLY A 27 -0.50 -9.12 -12.51
N ILE A 28 0.59 -9.15 -13.26
CA ILE A 28 1.31 -10.36 -13.60
C ILE A 28 2.79 -10.09 -13.39
N ALA A 29 3.42 -10.95 -12.59
CA ALA A 29 4.84 -10.88 -12.28
C ALA A 29 5.53 -12.20 -12.66
N ALA A 30 6.79 -12.11 -13.05
CA ALA A 30 7.65 -13.24 -13.33
C ALA A 30 8.71 -13.39 -12.22
N SER A 31 9.14 -14.63 -11.97
CA SER A 31 10.12 -14.94 -10.92
C SER A 31 11.53 -14.41 -11.20
N ASP A 32 11.80 -13.93 -12.39
CA ASP A 32 13.03 -13.21 -12.76
C ASP A 32 13.00 -11.70 -12.40
N GLY A 33 11.89 -11.22 -11.81
CA GLY A 33 11.72 -9.84 -11.35
C GLY A 33 10.93 -8.96 -12.30
N ARG A 34 10.56 -9.40 -13.48
CA ARG A 34 9.77 -8.60 -14.43
C ARG A 34 8.31 -8.47 -13.97
N ILE A 35 7.78 -7.25 -13.99
CA ILE A 35 6.35 -6.99 -13.90
C ILE A 35 5.81 -6.90 -15.33
N LEU A 36 5.00 -7.87 -15.73
CA LEU A 36 4.50 -8.02 -17.10
C LEU A 36 3.18 -7.24 -17.32
N ALA A 37 2.39 -7.06 -16.28
CA ALA A 37 1.15 -6.27 -16.32
C ALA A 37 0.82 -5.68 -14.94
N ASN A 38 0.18 -4.49 -14.96
CA ASN A 38 -0.35 -3.83 -13.76
C ASN A 38 -1.60 -3.02 -14.14
N GLU A 39 -2.74 -3.68 -14.26
CA GLU A 39 -4.00 -3.09 -14.70
C GLU A 39 -4.95 -2.90 -13.52
N ASN A 40 -5.49 -1.72 -13.39
CA ASN A 40 -6.33 -1.34 -12.25
C ASN A 40 -7.60 -0.62 -12.71
N GLU A 41 -8.66 -0.74 -11.89
CA GLU A 41 -9.91 0.01 -12.00
C GLU A 41 -10.36 0.47 -10.62
N THR A 42 -10.68 1.75 -10.48
CA THR A 42 -10.96 2.36 -9.18
C THR A 42 -12.42 2.81 -9.08
N TYR A 43 -13.12 2.30 -8.06
CA TYR A 43 -14.44 2.79 -7.68
C TYR A 43 -14.35 4.20 -7.12
N LYS A 44 -15.12 5.12 -7.70
CA LYS A 44 -15.24 6.51 -7.21
C LYS A 44 -16.65 6.70 -6.68
N PRO A 45 -16.85 6.92 -5.36
CA PRO A 45 -18.17 7.19 -4.82
C PRO A 45 -18.72 8.52 -5.36
N SER A 46 -20.01 8.56 -5.63
CA SER A 46 -20.68 9.78 -6.08
C SER A 46 -20.85 10.81 -4.96
N ARG A 47 -20.89 10.38 -3.71
CA ARG A 47 -20.99 11.21 -2.50
C ARG A 47 -20.35 10.48 -1.32
N GLY A 48 -19.71 11.24 -0.42
CA GLY A 48 -19.16 10.72 0.85
C GLY A 48 -17.96 9.78 0.68
N GLY A 49 -17.78 8.90 1.64
CA GLY A 49 -16.71 7.90 1.66
C GLY A 49 -17.07 6.62 0.90
N ILE A 50 -16.14 5.65 0.90
CA ILE A 50 -16.32 4.37 0.22
C ILE A 50 -17.45 3.57 0.89
N HIS A 51 -18.49 3.20 0.12
CA HIS A 51 -19.50 2.27 0.56
C HIS A 51 -19.10 0.83 0.18
N PRO A 52 -18.85 -0.09 1.16
CA PRO A 52 -18.23 -1.39 0.87
C PRO A 52 -19.02 -2.27 -0.11
N ARG A 53 -20.36 -2.21 -0.08
CA ARG A 53 -21.23 -2.97 -0.99
C ARG A 53 -21.13 -2.44 -2.43
N GLU A 54 -21.16 -1.13 -2.60
CA GLU A 54 -21.08 -0.51 -3.93
C GLU A 54 -19.69 -0.72 -4.56
N ALA A 55 -18.63 -0.60 -3.77
CA ALA A 55 -17.28 -0.92 -4.23
C ALA A 55 -17.17 -2.38 -4.68
N ALA A 56 -17.72 -3.32 -3.91
CA ALA A 56 -17.75 -4.74 -4.29
C ALA A 56 -18.58 -5.01 -5.56
N GLN A 57 -19.73 -4.33 -5.74
CA GLN A 57 -20.52 -4.42 -6.97
C GLN A 57 -19.76 -3.89 -8.18
N HIS A 58 -19.09 -2.75 -8.02
CA HIS A 58 -18.19 -2.19 -9.04
C HIS A 58 -17.09 -3.22 -9.39
N HIS A 59 -16.41 -3.78 -8.39
CA HIS A 59 -15.37 -4.79 -8.63
C HIS A 59 -15.90 -5.98 -9.40
N ALA A 60 -17.04 -6.53 -9.02
CA ALA A 60 -17.66 -7.65 -9.71
C ALA A 60 -17.99 -7.32 -11.18
N SER A 61 -18.44 -6.10 -11.46
CA SER A 61 -18.80 -5.67 -12.82
C SER A 61 -17.61 -5.48 -13.75
N VAL A 62 -16.44 -5.09 -13.24
CA VAL A 62 -15.26 -4.76 -14.05
C VAL A 62 -14.12 -5.77 -13.97
N ALA A 63 -14.17 -6.73 -13.02
CA ALA A 63 -13.10 -7.70 -12.77
C ALA A 63 -12.65 -8.44 -14.04
N HIS A 64 -13.60 -8.89 -14.86
CA HIS A 64 -13.30 -9.59 -16.11
C HIS A 64 -12.65 -8.69 -17.17
N ILE A 65 -12.91 -7.39 -17.14
CA ILE A 65 -12.30 -6.40 -18.04
C ILE A 65 -10.84 -6.19 -17.64
N VAL A 66 -10.61 -5.97 -16.33
CA VAL A 66 -9.26 -5.76 -15.79
C VAL A 66 -8.38 -7.00 -16.01
N LEU A 67 -8.93 -8.20 -15.74
CA LEU A 67 -8.24 -9.47 -16.03
C LEU A 67 -7.85 -9.59 -17.49
N ARG A 68 -8.77 -9.30 -18.41
CA ARG A 68 -8.48 -9.38 -19.87
C ARG A 68 -7.41 -8.39 -20.28
N ARG A 69 -7.47 -7.14 -19.74
CA ARG A 69 -6.42 -6.14 -20.00
C ARG A 69 -5.06 -6.64 -19.54
N ALA A 70 -4.96 -7.16 -18.32
CA ALA A 70 -3.70 -7.66 -17.77
C ALA A 70 -3.11 -8.80 -18.59
N LEU A 71 -3.90 -9.79 -19.00
CA LEU A 71 -3.46 -10.88 -19.87
C LEU A 71 -2.99 -10.39 -21.24
N ASN A 72 -3.73 -9.45 -21.83
CA ASN A 72 -3.36 -8.86 -23.13
C ASN A 72 -2.06 -8.03 -23.03
N SER A 73 -1.92 -7.21 -21.96
CA SER A 73 -0.72 -6.41 -21.72
C SER A 73 0.52 -7.28 -21.53
N ALA A 74 0.36 -8.41 -20.84
CA ALA A 74 1.45 -9.39 -20.65
C ALA A 74 1.69 -10.26 -21.90
N GLY A 75 0.74 -10.34 -22.83
CA GLY A 75 0.83 -11.19 -24.02
C GLY A 75 0.77 -12.69 -23.73
N ILE A 76 0.10 -13.09 -22.62
CA ILE A 76 0.03 -14.47 -22.15
C ILE A 76 -1.41 -14.99 -22.04
N SER A 77 -1.56 -16.30 -22.08
CA SER A 77 -2.81 -17.01 -21.79
C SER A 77 -2.89 -17.38 -20.30
N PRO A 78 -4.09 -17.52 -19.71
CA PRO A 78 -4.24 -17.99 -18.35
C PRO A 78 -3.64 -19.36 -18.05
N ARG A 79 -3.37 -20.17 -19.08
CA ARG A 79 -2.75 -21.49 -18.93
C ARG A 79 -1.26 -21.43 -18.63
N GLU A 80 -0.60 -20.34 -19.04
CA GLU A 80 0.84 -20.12 -18.82
C GLU A 80 1.18 -19.62 -17.42
N ILE A 81 0.16 -19.23 -16.63
CA ILE A 81 0.33 -18.81 -15.25
C ILE A 81 0.56 -20.03 -14.36
N ASP A 82 1.49 -19.95 -13.41
CA ASP A 82 1.80 -21.02 -12.45
C ASP A 82 0.99 -20.89 -11.16
N ALA A 83 0.72 -19.67 -10.71
CA ALA A 83 -0.04 -19.42 -9.49
C ALA A 83 -0.98 -18.21 -9.62
N VAL A 84 -2.08 -18.25 -8.86
CA VAL A 84 -3.02 -17.14 -8.69
C VAL A 84 -2.94 -16.63 -7.27
N ALA A 85 -2.43 -15.42 -7.09
CA ALA A 85 -2.37 -14.74 -5.82
C ALA A 85 -3.56 -13.78 -5.65
N PHE A 86 -4.03 -13.60 -4.42
CA PHE A 86 -5.11 -12.65 -4.12
C PHE A 86 -4.87 -11.97 -2.78
N SER A 87 -5.34 -10.73 -2.63
CA SER A 87 -5.34 -10.03 -1.35
C SER A 87 -6.30 -10.71 -0.38
N VAL A 88 -5.74 -11.42 0.63
CA VAL A 88 -6.53 -12.10 1.65
C VAL A 88 -7.04 -11.14 2.72
N GLY A 89 -6.38 -10.02 2.91
CA GLY A 89 -6.64 -8.95 3.87
C GLY A 89 -5.36 -8.16 4.21
N PRO A 90 -5.49 -7.08 5.03
CA PRO A 90 -6.73 -6.48 5.53
C PRO A 90 -7.54 -5.78 4.42
N GLY A 91 -8.82 -5.44 4.73
CA GLY A 91 -9.64 -4.69 3.78
C GLY A 91 -11.14 -4.83 4.02
N LEU A 92 -11.92 -4.24 3.12
CA LEU A 92 -13.38 -4.30 3.16
C LEU A 92 -13.86 -5.71 2.80
N GLY A 93 -14.52 -6.40 3.72
CA GLY A 93 -14.91 -7.79 3.56
C GLY A 93 -15.68 -8.11 2.25
N PRO A 94 -16.64 -7.28 1.79
CA PRO A 94 -17.31 -7.49 0.50
C PRO A 94 -16.35 -7.42 -0.69
N CYS A 95 -15.43 -6.46 -0.71
CA CYS A 95 -14.41 -6.28 -1.76
C CYS A 95 -13.44 -7.47 -1.79
N LEU A 96 -12.88 -7.83 -0.63
CA LEU A 96 -11.99 -8.99 -0.49
C LEU A 96 -12.64 -10.29 -1.02
N ARG A 97 -13.92 -10.51 -0.70
CA ARG A 97 -14.64 -11.70 -1.19
C ARG A 97 -14.80 -11.70 -2.70
N THR A 98 -14.96 -10.54 -3.33
CA THR A 98 -15.07 -10.45 -4.80
C THR A 98 -13.76 -10.90 -5.46
N GLY A 99 -12.62 -10.37 -5.03
CA GLY A 99 -11.30 -10.78 -5.57
C GLY A 99 -10.99 -12.24 -5.27
N ALA A 100 -11.22 -12.70 -4.03
CA ALA A 100 -11.03 -14.09 -3.66
C ALA A 100 -11.90 -15.05 -4.49
N THR A 101 -13.11 -14.66 -4.87
CA THR A 101 -13.99 -15.49 -5.74
C THR A 101 -13.40 -15.60 -7.15
N LEU A 102 -12.90 -14.50 -7.72
CA LEU A 102 -12.23 -14.53 -9.01
C LEU A 102 -10.97 -15.41 -8.96
N ALA A 103 -10.14 -15.26 -7.90
CA ALA A 103 -8.92 -16.05 -7.74
C ALA A 103 -9.21 -17.55 -7.65
N ARG A 104 -10.20 -17.95 -6.84
CA ARG A 104 -10.62 -19.35 -6.73
C ARG A 104 -11.12 -19.92 -8.06
N ALA A 105 -11.92 -19.14 -8.79
CA ALA A 105 -12.46 -19.57 -10.08
C ALA A 105 -11.33 -19.82 -11.10
N LEU A 106 -10.32 -18.96 -11.12
CA LEU A 106 -9.14 -19.11 -11.98
C LEU A 106 -8.28 -20.31 -11.55
N ALA A 107 -7.98 -20.41 -10.25
CA ALA A 107 -7.19 -21.52 -9.70
C ALA A 107 -7.83 -22.87 -9.99
N LEU A 108 -9.14 -23.02 -9.75
CA LEU A 108 -9.87 -24.27 -10.06
C LEU A 108 -9.93 -24.55 -11.55
N LYS A 109 -10.22 -23.54 -12.38
CA LYS A 109 -10.39 -23.74 -13.83
C LYS A 109 -9.10 -24.15 -14.53
N PHE A 110 -7.98 -23.60 -14.08
CA PHE A 110 -6.69 -23.81 -14.73
C PHE A 110 -5.73 -24.69 -13.90
N GLU A 111 -6.22 -25.28 -12.81
CA GLU A 111 -5.47 -26.18 -11.92
C GLU A 111 -4.18 -25.53 -11.42
N LYS A 112 -4.30 -24.29 -10.87
CA LYS A 112 -3.17 -23.48 -10.41
C LYS A 112 -3.15 -23.35 -8.90
N ASP A 113 -1.95 -23.19 -8.34
CA ASP A 113 -1.78 -22.88 -6.93
C ASP A 113 -2.45 -21.55 -6.56
N LEU A 114 -3.06 -21.51 -5.36
CA LEU A 114 -3.72 -20.34 -4.81
C LEU A 114 -2.89 -19.75 -3.67
N VAL A 115 -2.53 -18.47 -3.76
CA VAL A 115 -1.62 -17.79 -2.83
C VAL A 115 -2.33 -16.65 -2.08
N PRO A 116 -2.49 -16.75 -0.73
CA PRO A 116 -3.22 -15.77 0.07
C PRO A 116 -2.30 -14.65 0.56
N VAL A 117 -2.18 -13.57 -0.19
CA VAL A 117 -1.24 -12.47 0.08
C VAL A 117 -1.79 -11.47 1.09
N ASN A 118 -1.00 -11.11 2.10
CA ASN A 118 -1.27 -9.97 2.97
C ASN A 118 -1.00 -8.66 2.21
N HIS A 119 -2.03 -7.82 2.09
CA HIS A 119 -1.99 -6.56 1.36
C HIS A 119 -0.91 -5.59 1.88
N GLY A 120 -0.73 -5.49 3.20
CA GLY A 120 0.32 -4.63 3.79
C GLY A 120 1.72 -5.14 3.47
N VAL A 121 1.93 -6.47 3.52
CA VAL A 121 3.18 -7.10 3.09
C VAL A 121 3.42 -6.84 1.61
N ALA A 122 2.37 -6.90 0.77
CA ALA A 122 2.51 -6.67 -0.67
C ALA A 122 3.01 -5.24 -1.00
N HIS A 123 2.53 -4.23 -0.30
CA HIS A 123 3.05 -2.86 -0.44
C HIS A 123 4.54 -2.77 -0.11
N ILE A 124 4.99 -3.47 0.93
CA ILE A 124 6.39 -3.48 1.33
C ILE A 124 7.22 -4.23 0.29
N GLU A 125 6.78 -5.40 -0.14
CA GLU A 125 7.53 -6.26 -1.06
C GLU A 125 7.68 -5.66 -2.46
N ILE A 126 6.65 -5.01 -2.99
CA ILE A 126 6.81 -4.32 -4.28
C ILE A 126 7.77 -3.12 -4.15
N GLY A 127 7.72 -2.41 -3.01
CA GLY A 127 8.65 -1.33 -2.71
C GLY A 127 10.09 -1.83 -2.61
N ARG A 128 10.35 -2.93 -1.88
CA ARG A 128 11.66 -3.57 -1.80
C ARG A 128 12.16 -3.99 -3.18
N HIS A 129 11.28 -4.56 -3.98
CA HIS A 129 11.61 -5.01 -5.33
C HIS A 129 12.10 -3.87 -6.23
N VAL A 130 11.34 -2.78 -6.32
CA VAL A 130 11.66 -1.68 -7.24
C VAL A 130 12.80 -0.78 -6.76
N THR A 131 13.05 -0.73 -5.44
CA THR A 131 14.18 0.03 -4.88
C THR A 131 15.46 -0.78 -4.78
N GLY A 132 15.35 -2.11 -4.78
CA GLY A 132 16.45 -3.04 -4.52
C GLY A 132 16.85 -3.13 -3.05
N PHE A 133 16.06 -2.54 -2.13
CA PHE A 133 16.31 -2.58 -0.70
C PHE A 133 16.09 -3.99 -0.13
N LYS A 134 16.97 -4.38 0.80
CA LYS A 134 16.94 -5.71 1.39
C LYS A 134 16.21 -5.76 2.72
N ASP A 135 16.51 -4.83 3.62
CA ASP A 135 15.97 -4.83 4.99
C ASP A 135 15.69 -3.39 5.49
N PRO A 136 14.72 -2.69 4.88
CA PRO A 136 14.42 -1.31 5.21
C PRO A 136 13.64 -1.15 6.52
N VAL A 137 13.77 0.05 7.13
CA VAL A 137 12.71 0.60 7.97
C VAL A 137 11.61 1.13 7.06
N VAL A 138 10.38 0.74 7.33
CA VAL A 138 9.24 1.04 6.47
C VAL A 138 8.27 1.99 7.17
N LEU A 139 7.95 3.09 6.51
CA LEU A 139 6.78 3.91 6.83
C LEU A 139 5.65 3.56 5.86
N TYR A 140 4.63 2.85 6.36
CA TYR A 140 3.45 2.49 5.58
C TYR A 140 2.31 3.46 5.87
N VAL A 141 1.94 4.25 4.87
CA VAL A 141 0.95 5.32 4.98
C VAL A 141 -0.10 5.23 3.86
N ALA A 142 -1.29 4.79 4.22
CA ALA A 142 -2.42 4.64 3.32
C ALA A 142 -3.68 5.31 3.90
N GLY A 143 -4.79 5.26 3.19
CA GLY A 143 -6.08 5.76 3.70
C GLY A 143 -6.51 5.11 5.01
N GLY A 144 -6.29 3.79 5.16
CA GLY A 144 -6.69 3.02 6.35
C GLY A 144 -5.55 2.63 7.29
N ASN A 145 -4.30 2.81 6.89
CA ASN A 145 -3.13 2.36 7.65
C ASN A 145 -2.10 3.48 7.83
N THR A 146 -1.52 3.55 9.01
CA THR A 146 -0.36 4.39 9.32
C THR A 146 0.45 3.68 10.37
N LEU A 147 1.60 3.15 9.98
CA LEU A 147 2.50 2.43 10.88
C LEU A 147 3.95 2.55 10.42
N VAL A 148 4.86 2.41 11.38
CA VAL A 148 6.29 2.22 11.15
C VAL A 148 6.64 0.79 11.52
N THR A 149 7.31 0.09 10.62
CA THR A 149 7.63 -1.33 10.81
C THR A 149 9.02 -1.65 10.27
N THR A 150 9.56 -2.76 10.71
CA THR A 150 10.80 -3.36 10.22
C THR A 150 10.71 -4.86 10.24
N HIS A 151 11.49 -5.54 9.41
CA HIS A 151 11.59 -7.00 9.44
C HIS A 151 12.47 -7.46 10.60
N HIS A 152 12.05 -8.53 11.27
CA HIS A 152 12.83 -9.23 12.30
C HIS A 152 12.33 -10.65 12.45
N GLU A 153 13.24 -11.63 12.36
CA GLU A 153 12.96 -13.06 12.55
C GLU A 153 11.76 -13.59 11.75
N GLY A 154 11.80 -13.38 10.42
CA GLY A 154 10.80 -13.94 9.50
C GLY A 154 9.43 -13.24 9.54
N ARG A 155 9.30 -12.08 10.20
CA ARG A 155 8.05 -11.28 10.28
C ARG A 155 8.33 -9.79 10.33
N PHE A 156 7.37 -9.00 9.91
CA PHE A 156 7.39 -7.57 10.22
C PHE A 156 7.03 -7.34 11.69
N ARG A 157 7.72 -6.38 12.32
CA ARG A 157 7.47 -5.92 13.69
C ARG A 157 7.02 -4.48 13.64
N ILE A 158 5.84 -4.19 14.15
CA ILE A 158 5.32 -2.83 14.23
C ILE A 158 6.03 -2.13 15.37
N LEU A 159 6.76 -1.05 15.06
CA LEU A 159 7.46 -0.21 16.03
C LEU A 159 6.57 0.90 16.57
N GLY A 160 5.62 1.36 15.75
CA GLY A 160 4.61 2.33 16.12
C GLY A 160 3.50 2.40 15.07
N GLU A 161 2.31 2.84 15.49
CA GLU A 161 1.15 2.96 14.63
C GLU A 161 0.26 4.13 15.04
N THR A 162 -0.76 4.42 14.25
CA THR A 162 -1.75 5.42 14.65
C THR A 162 -2.64 4.89 15.77
N LEU A 163 -2.88 5.73 16.78
CA LEU A 163 -3.75 5.40 17.93
C LEU A 163 -5.24 5.69 17.66
N ASP A 164 -5.55 6.39 16.55
CA ASP A 164 -6.92 6.80 16.26
C ASP A 164 -7.25 6.67 14.76
N ILE A 165 -6.95 7.66 13.95
CA ILE A 165 -7.22 7.65 12.50
C ILE A 165 -5.91 7.60 11.72
N ALA A 166 -5.94 6.99 10.54
CA ALA A 166 -4.78 6.97 9.65
C ALA A 166 -4.50 8.37 9.06
N ALA A 167 -3.22 8.66 8.79
CA ALA A 167 -2.77 9.94 8.25
C ALA A 167 -3.48 10.32 6.94
N GLY A 168 -3.61 9.37 6.00
CA GLY A 168 -4.33 9.60 4.75
C GLY A 168 -5.80 9.95 4.99
N ASN A 169 -6.48 9.20 5.85
CA ASN A 169 -7.87 9.50 6.22
C ASN A 169 -8.00 10.85 6.95
N CYS A 170 -7.03 11.24 7.77
CA CYS A 170 -7.01 12.57 8.40
C CYS A 170 -7.03 13.68 7.33
N LEU A 171 -6.18 13.60 6.32
CA LEU A 171 -6.11 14.58 5.25
C LEU A 171 -7.37 14.58 4.37
N ASP A 172 -7.92 13.40 4.07
CA ASP A 172 -9.17 13.26 3.32
C ASP A 172 -10.36 13.91 4.06
N VAL A 173 -10.50 13.61 5.35
CA VAL A 173 -11.58 14.17 6.20
C VAL A 173 -11.41 15.69 6.33
N PHE A 174 -10.19 16.19 6.52
CA PHE A 174 -9.92 17.63 6.51
C PHE A 174 -10.38 18.26 5.19
N GLY A 175 -9.96 17.73 4.06
CA GLY A 175 -10.31 18.27 2.75
C GLY A 175 -11.83 18.26 2.47
N ILE A 176 -12.52 17.19 2.86
CA ILE A 176 -13.98 17.09 2.74
C ILE A 176 -14.67 18.14 3.62
N LYS A 177 -14.27 18.29 4.89
CA LYS A 177 -14.84 19.28 5.81
C LYS A 177 -14.54 20.71 5.41
N ALA A 178 -13.38 20.96 4.82
CA ALA A 178 -12.98 22.25 4.26
C ALA A 178 -13.64 22.57 2.91
N GLY A 179 -14.42 21.65 2.33
CA GLY A 179 -15.12 21.83 1.06
C GLY A 179 -14.23 21.78 -0.18
N ILE A 180 -12.99 21.27 -0.06
CA ILE A 180 -12.02 21.19 -1.16
C ILE A 180 -11.86 19.78 -1.74
N GLY A 181 -12.37 18.75 -1.05
CA GLY A 181 -12.27 17.35 -1.46
C GLY A 181 -11.10 16.61 -0.81
N PRO A 182 -11.03 15.28 -1.01
CA PRO A 182 -9.98 14.43 -0.45
C PRO A 182 -8.62 14.68 -1.13
N MET A 183 -7.59 13.95 -0.70
CA MET A 183 -6.27 13.99 -1.35
C MET A 183 -6.38 13.79 -2.88
N PRO A 184 -5.62 14.53 -3.72
CA PRO A 184 -4.51 15.43 -3.34
C PRO A 184 -4.91 16.88 -3.02
N ALA A 185 -6.21 17.24 -3.02
CA ALA A 185 -6.65 18.63 -2.86
C ALA A 185 -6.08 19.35 -1.62
N PRO A 186 -5.99 18.75 -0.41
CA PRO A 186 -5.33 19.38 0.73
C PRO A 186 -3.91 19.86 0.43
N GLU A 187 -3.09 19.06 -0.26
CA GLU A 187 -1.73 19.46 -0.65
C GLU A 187 -1.71 20.57 -1.71
N ASP A 188 -2.62 20.52 -2.68
CA ASP A 188 -2.71 21.56 -3.72
C ASP A 188 -3.07 22.92 -3.12
N TYR A 189 -3.89 22.94 -2.07
CA TYR A 189 -4.18 24.16 -1.29
C TYR A 189 -2.99 24.54 -0.42
N ALA A 190 -2.35 23.58 0.25
CA ALA A 190 -1.17 23.81 1.09
C ALA A 190 -0.03 24.50 0.35
N ARG A 191 0.22 24.14 -0.91
CA ARG A 191 1.25 24.79 -1.77
C ARG A 191 1.08 26.28 -1.96
N ARG A 192 -0.13 26.81 -1.74
CA ARG A 192 -0.48 28.24 -1.82
C ARG A 192 -0.53 28.93 -0.47
N GLY A 193 -0.33 28.18 0.61
CA GLY A 193 -0.22 28.69 1.96
C GLY A 193 1.09 29.45 2.17
N VAL A 194 1.04 30.50 2.98
CA VAL A 194 2.21 31.35 3.29
C VAL A 194 2.45 31.51 4.80
N GLN A 195 1.46 31.11 5.62
CA GLN A 195 1.54 31.24 7.07
C GLN A 195 1.18 29.91 7.75
N LEU A 196 2.04 29.46 8.67
CA LEU A 196 1.75 28.34 9.55
C LEU A 196 0.95 28.79 10.76
N HIS A 197 -0.09 28.05 11.08
CA HIS A 197 -0.87 28.19 12.32
C HIS A 197 -0.52 27.02 13.24
N HIS A 198 -0.59 27.25 14.54
CA HIS A 198 -0.31 26.23 15.54
C HIS A 198 -1.35 25.10 15.49
N ILE A 199 -0.87 23.89 15.22
CA ILE A 199 -1.61 22.62 15.33
C ILE A 199 -0.88 21.74 16.34
N PRO A 200 -1.57 21.19 17.36
CA PRO A 200 -0.96 20.32 18.34
C PRO A 200 -0.44 19.03 17.72
N LEU A 201 0.85 18.75 17.87
CA LEU A 201 1.43 17.46 17.46
C LEU A 201 1.30 16.48 18.62
N ARG A 202 0.88 15.25 18.33
CA ARG A 202 0.76 14.21 19.34
C ARG A 202 1.49 12.95 18.89
N VAL A 203 2.70 12.79 19.41
CA VAL A 203 3.55 11.61 19.24
C VAL A 203 3.83 11.03 20.63
N LYS A 204 3.66 9.71 20.78
CA LYS A 204 3.94 8.99 22.03
C LYS A 204 4.80 7.76 21.72
N GLY A 205 6.09 7.82 22.03
CA GLY A 205 7.03 6.83 21.53
C GLY A 205 7.14 6.90 20.01
N MET A 206 6.70 5.85 19.32
CA MET A 206 6.57 5.83 17.86
C MET A 206 5.10 5.81 17.41
N ASP A 207 4.15 5.91 18.35
CA ASP A 207 2.73 6.01 18.03
C ASP A 207 2.34 7.47 17.76
N VAL A 208 1.36 7.65 16.85
CA VAL A 208 0.85 8.97 16.46
C VAL A 208 -0.66 9.06 16.63
N SER A 209 -1.19 10.27 16.77
CA SER A 209 -2.63 10.52 16.87
C SER A 209 -2.99 11.75 16.05
N PHE A 210 -3.93 11.63 15.12
CA PHE A 210 -4.28 12.67 14.16
C PHE A 210 -5.65 13.32 14.43
N SER A 211 -6.49 12.78 15.32
CA SER A 211 -7.80 13.37 15.62
C SER A 211 -7.71 14.80 16.14
N GLY A 212 -6.65 15.11 16.92
CA GLY A 212 -6.37 16.45 17.40
C GLY A 212 -6.04 17.45 16.28
N VAL A 213 -5.42 16.99 15.21
CA VAL A 213 -5.14 17.80 14.01
C VAL A 213 -6.44 18.24 13.36
N LEU A 214 -7.40 17.33 13.19
CA LEU A 214 -8.73 17.65 12.63
C LEU A 214 -9.47 18.68 13.49
N THR A 215 -9.52 18.47 14.79
CA THR A 215 -10.19 19.42 15.70
C THR A 215 -9.55 20.81 15.64
N ALA A 216 -8.22 20.88 15.58
CA ALA A 216 -7.51 22.15 15.46
C ALA A 216 -7.77 22.83 14.10
N SER A 217 -7.81 22.05 13.01
CA SER A 217 -8.11 22.57 11.68
C SER A 217 -9.52 23.20 11.59
N GLU A 218 -10.52 22.51 12.14
CA GLU A 218 -11.90 23.02 12.19
C GLU A 218 -11.99 24.34 13.00
N ARG A 219 -11.30 24.41 14.14
CA ARG A 219 -11.23 25.66 14.93
C ARG A 219 -10.62 26.80 14.10
N LEU A 220 -9.49 26.57 13.43
CA LEU A 220 -8.82 27.60 12.62
C LEU A 220 -9.71 28.09 11.47
N LEU A 221 -10.44 27.18 10.78
CA LEU A 221 -11.40 27.54 9.74
C LEU A 221 -12.56 28.36 10.32
N ASN A 222 -13.10 28.01 11.49
CA ASN A 222 -14.17 28.76 12.17
C ASN A 222 -13.69 30.14 12.67
N GLU A 223 -12.41 30.30 12.98
CA GLU A 223 -11.77 31.58 13.29
C GLU A 223 -11.54 32.47 12.04
N GLY A 224 -11.92 31.98 10.85
CA GLY A 224 -11.78 32.71 9.58
C GLY A 224 -10.35 32.76 9.06
N LYS A 225 -9.48 31.82 9.47
CA LYS A 225 -8.13 31.72 8.90
C LYS A 225 -8.20 31.32 7.43
N ARG A 226 -7.27 31.82 6.64
CA ARG A 226 -7.20 31.53 5.21
C ARG A 226 -7.04 30.02 4.99
N LEU A 227 -7.87 29.46 4.11
CA LEU A 227 -7.94 28.01 3.88
C LEU A 227 -6.61 27.40 3.46
N GLU A 228 -5.85 28.08 2.60
CA GLU A 228 -4.53 27.63 2.15
C GLU A 228 -3.52 27.56 3.30
N ASP A 229 -3.59 28.49 4.25
CA ASP A 229 -2.70 28.51 5.43
C ASP A 229 -3.09 27.41 6.42
N VAL A 230 -4.39 27.12 6.55
CA VAL A 230 -4.86 25.98 7.35
C VAL A 230 -4.45 24.66 6.70
N ALA A 231 -4.61 24.53 5.39
CA ALA A 231 -4.19 23.34 4.65
C ALA A 231 -2.67 23.11 4.76
N LEU A 232 -1.86 24.17 4.61
CA LEU A 232 -0.41 24.12 4.86
C LEU A 232 -0.11 23.63 6.28
N SER A 233 -0.76 24.21 7.29
CA SER A 233 -0.53 23.86 8.69
C SER A 233 -0.89 22.41 9.00
N VAL A 234 -2.00 21.90 8.43
CA VAL A 234 -2.46 20.52 8.59
C VAL A 234 -1.49 19.54 7.93
N THR A 235 -1.11 19.78 6.68
CA THR A 235 -0.21 18.87 5.95
C THR A 235 1.18 18.83 6.58
N GLU A 236 1.76 19.99 6.93
CA GLU A 236 3.06 20.03 7.61
C GLU A 236 3.02 19.35 8.98
N ALA A 237 1.94 19.53 9.77
CA ALA A 237 1.77 18.86 11.05
C ALA A 237 1.73 17.32 10.90
N VAL A 238 0.93 16.81 9.96
CA VAL A 238 0.82 15.37 9.70
C VAL A 238 2.18 14.81 9.24
N TYR A 239 2.82 15.44 8.28
CA TYR A 239 4.08 14.95 7.72
C TYR A 239 5.25 15.06 8.70
N SER A 240 5.28 16.09 9.53
CA SER A 240 6.28 16.22 10.60
C SER A 240 6.18 15.07 11.60
N MET A 241 4.96 14.72 12.06
CA MET A 241 4.78 13.58 12.96
C MET A 241 5.18 12.25 12.33
N LEU A 242 4.86 12.04 11.03
CA LEU A 242 5.26 10.83 10.31
C LEU A 242 6.79 10.74 10.16
N THR A 243 7.43 11.85 9.80
CA THR A 243 8.90 11.89 9.66
C THR A 243 9.60 11.69 11.00
N GLU A 244 9.07 12.28 12.08
CA GLU A 244 9.62 12.13 13.45
C GLU A 244 9.58 10.66 13.91
N VAL A 245 8.46 9.95 13.73
CA VAL A 245 8.39 8.55 14.17
C VAL A 245 9.25 7.63 13.30
N LEU A 246 9.38 7.94 12.02
CA LEU A 246 10.30 7.24 11.11
C LEU A 246 11.76 7.45 11.52
N GLU A 247 12.13 8.69 11.86
CA GLU A 247 13.47 9.03 12.36
C GLU A 247 13.81 8.25 13.64
N ARG A 248 12.88 8.20 14.60
CA ARG A 248 13.06 7.41 15.82
C ARG A 248 13.26 5.93 15.52
N ALA A 249 12.54 5.37 14.54
CA ALA A 249 12.69 3.99 14.13
C ALA A 249 14.05 3.72 13.46
N VAL A 250 14.51 4.62 12.60
CA VAL A 250 15.85 4.55 11.99
C VAL A 250 16.94 4.60 13.06
N ALA A 251 16.82 5.51 14.03
CA ALA A 251 17.77 5.61 15.13
C ALA A 251 17.77 4.39 16.05
N LEU A 252 16.60 3.79 16.32
CA LEU A 252 16.48 2.60 17.15
C LEU A 252 17.04 1.34 16.49
N THR A 253 16.77 1.16 15.21
CA THR A 253 17.11 -0.07 14.47
C THR A 253 18.50 -0.04 13.85
N GLU A 254 19.10 1.14 13.76
CA GLU A 254 20.38 1.41 13.09
C GLU A 254 20.41 0.99 11.60
N LYS A 255 19.22 0.65 11.02
CA LYS A 255 19.08 0.32 9.60
C LYS A 255 19.31 1.56 8.73
N ARG A 256 19.81 1.34 7.53
CA ARG A 256 20.23 2.42 6.61
C ARG A 256 19.37 2.53 5.35
N GLU A 257 18.39 1.67 5.20
CA GLU A 257 17.44 1.71 4.09
C GLU A 257 16.08 2.18 4.61
N ILE A 258 15.49 3.16 3.94
CA ILE A 258 14.19 3.73 4.31
C ILE A 258 13.22 3.53 3.16
N LEU A 259 12.09 2.90 3.45
CA LEU A 259 11.03 2.62 2.49
C LEU A 259 9.74 3.35 2.88
N LEU A 260 9.18 4.12 1.95
CA LEU A 260 7.92 4.82 2.10
C LEU A 260 6.89 4.19 1.15
N VAL A 261 5.83 3.58 1.69
CA VAL A 261 4.82 2.84 0.92
C VAL A 261 3.39 3.25 1.26
N GLY A 262 2.46 2.91 0.38
CA GLY A 262 1.04 3.26 0.49
C GLY A 262 0.68 4.53 -0.28
N GLY A 263 -0.62 4.81 -0.41
CA GLY A 263 -1.12 5.89 -1.28
C GLY A 263 -0.62 7.29 -0.91
N LEU A 264 -0.43 7.60 0.39
CA LEU A 264 0.07 8.89 0.85
C LEU A 264 1.57 9.08 0.53
N ALA A 265 2.29 8.01 0.26
CA ALA A 265 3.68 8.06 -0.16
C ALA A 265 3.90 8.76 -1.53
N LYS A 266 2.83 9.01 -2.29
CA LYS A 266 2.85 9.84 -3.52
C LYS A 266 3.12 11.31 -3.24
N SER A 267 2.94 11.76 -1.99
CA SER A 267 3.21 13.14 -1.58
C SER A 267 4.68 13.52 -1.79
N ARG A 268 4.93 14.47 -2.67
CA ARG A 268 6.29 14.98 -2.91
C ARG A 268 6.85 15.72 -1.71
N ARG A 269 5.97 16.37 -0.92
CA ARG A 269 6.39 17.04 0.31
C ARG A 269 6.84 16.04 1.37
N LEU A 270 6.07 14.95 1.57
CA LEU A 270 6.48 13.89 2.50
C LEU A 270 7.78 13.21 2.04
N GLN A 271 7.90 12.90 0.74
CA GLN A 271 9.14 12.35 0.17
C GLN A 271 10.36 13.26 0.42
N GLN A 272 10.18 14.58 0.26
CA GLN A 272 11.22 15.56 0.54
C GLN A 272 11.66 15.52 2.00
N MET A 273 10.69 15.56 2.95
CA MET A 273 10.99 15.51 4.38
C MET A 273 11.70 14.22 4.78
N VAL A 274 11.26 13.09 4.24
CA VAL A 274 11.90 11.78 4.47
C VAL A 274 13.32 11.76 3.88
N SER A 275 13.53 12.33 2.69
CA SER A 275 14.84 12.41 2.05
C SER A 275 15.82 13.28 2.85
N GLU A 276 15.36 14.43 3.35
CA GLU A 276 16.16 15.32 4.20
C GLU A 276 16.55 14.64 5.51
N MET A 277 15.60 13.96 6.17
CA MET A 277 15.86 13.18 7.39
C MET A 277 16.83 12.03 7.11
N ALA A 278 16.64 11.28 6.03
CA ALA A 278 17.52 10.17 5.65
C ALA A 278 18.99 10.63 5.50
N ALA A 279 19.20 11.78 4.85
CA ALA A 279 20.54 12.36 4.68
C ALA A 279 21.22 12.68 6.03
N LEU A 280 20.47 13.19 7.03
CA LEU A 280 20.98 13.46 8.37
C LEU A 280 21.44 12.20 9.10
N HIS A 281 20.82 11.05 8.81
CA HIS A 281 21.14 9.78 9.44
C HIS A 281 22.07 8.87 8.60
N SER A 282 22.62 9.38 7.50
CA SER A 282 23.43 8.58 6.56
C SER A 282 22.67 7.32 6.09
N ALA A 283 21.36 7.44 5.91
CA ALA A 283 20.46 6.42 5.41
C ALA A 283 20.06 6.71 3.95
N GLU A 284 19.72 5.66 3.22
CA GLU A 284 19.28 5.76 1.83
C GLU A 284 17.76 5.76 1.75
N PHE A 285 17.20 6.72 1.02
CA PHE A 285 15.78 6.74 0.63
C PHE A 285 15.68 6.80 -0.88
N LYS A 286 14.88 5.90 -1.45
CA LYS A 286 14.56 5.89 -2.88
C LYS A 286 13.05 6.02 -3.06
N PRO A 287 12.56 7.01 -3.82
CA PRO A 287 11.14 7.10 -4.13
C PRO A 287 10.71 5.92 -5.02
N ILE A 288 9.55 5.34 -4.68
CA ILE A 288 8.92 4.29 -5.48
C ILE A 288 8.15 4.95 -6.63
N PRO A 289 8.14 4.37 -7.85
CA PRO A 289 7.29 4.84 -8.94
C PRO A 289 5.79 4.89 -8.53
N ASP A 290 5.11 5.97 -8.90
CA ASP A 290 3.72 6.26 -8.46
C ASP A 290 2.73 5.14 -8.78
N GLU A 291 2.99 4.34 -9.82
CA GLU A 291 2.16 3.20 -10.24
C GLU A 291 2.16 2.03 -9.23
N TYR A 292 3.19 1.95 -8.37
CA TYR A 292 3.31 0.91 -7.33
C TYR A 292 2.96 1.40 -5.92
N LEU A 293 2.75 2.71 -5.72
CA LEU A 293 2.46 3.28 -4.39
C LEU A 293 1.00 3.10 -3.96
N GLY A 294 0.05 3.12 -4.91
CA GLY A 294 -1.36 2.83 -4.62
C GLY A 294 -1.66 1.33 -4.64
N ASP A 295 -2.90 0.98 -4.31
CA ASP A 295 -3.38 -0.40 -4.44
C ASP A 295 -3.29 -0.85 -5.89
N ASN A 296 -2.64 -1.99 -6.14
CA ASN A 296 -2.38 -2.48 -7.49
C ASN A 296 -2.20 -4.00 -7.54
N GLY A 297 -2.46 -4.59 -8.70
CA GLY A 297 -2.34 -6.03 -8.90
C GLY A 297 -0.90 -6.55 -8.92
N ALA A 298 0.07 -5.71 -9.35
CA ALA A 298 1.46 -6.12 -9.46
C ALA A 298 2.10 -6.43 -8.10
N MET A 299 1.77 -5.66 -7.04
CA MET A 299 2.27 -5.94 -5.70
C MET A 299 1.80 -7.29 -5.16
N ILE A 300 0.56 -7.69 -5.49
CA ILE A 300 0.01 -9.00 -5.10
C ILE A 300 0.68 -10.11 -5.90
N ALA A 301 0.88 -9.90 -7.22
CA ALA A 301 1.56 -10.87 -8.08
C ALA A 301 3.01 -11.09 -7.63
N TRP A 302 3.77 -10.03 -7.38
CA TRP A 302 5.16 -10.12 -6.95
C TRP A 302 5.31 -10.82 -5.59
N THR A 303 4.51 -10.42 -4.60
CA THR A 303 4.51 -11.09 -3.30
C THR A 303 4.07 -12.55 -3.42
N GLY A 304 3.11 -12.83 -4.30
CA GLY A 304 2.69 -14.18 -4.64
C GLY A 304 3.84 -15.06 -5.14
N ILE A 305 4.75 -14.52 -5.98
CA ILE A 305 5.98 -15.21 -6.40
C ILE A 305 6.87 -15.55 -5.19
N GLN A 306 7.09 -14.59 -4.28
CA GLN A 306 7.91 -14.85 -3.10
C GLN A 306 7.30 -15.96 -2.23
N MET A 307 6.01 -15.88 -1.96
CA MET A 307 5.28 -16.89 -1.18
C MET A 307 5.29 -18.27 -1.85
N LEU A 308 5.08 -18.32 -3.18
CA LEU A 308 5.11 -19.57 -3.94
C LEU A 308 6.45 -20.30 -3.81
N ARG A 309 7.57 -19.59 -3.89
CA ARG A 309 8.92 -20.14 -3.72
C ARG A 309 9.13 -20.82 -2.35
N TYR A 310 8.39 -20.40 -1.34
CA TYR A 310 8.42 -20.97 0.03
C TYR A 310 7.26 -21.92 0.29
N GLY A 311 6.47 -22.30 -0.73
CA GLY A 311 5.35 -23.22 -0.60
C GLY A 311 4.18 -22.68 0.21
N LEU A 312 4.08 -21.36 0.37
CA LEU A 312 3.02 -20.69 1.14
C LEU A 312 1.74 -20.55 0.29
N THR A 313 1.13 -21.68 -0.03
CA THR A 313 -0.13 -21.79 -0.78
C THR A 313 -1.28 -22.17 0.13
N VAL A 314 -2.51 -22.10 -0.37
CA VAL A 314 -3.71 -22.48 0.38
C VAL A 314 -4.68 -23.26 -0.50
N ARG A 315 -5.35 -24.24 0.08
CA ARG A 315 -6.44 -24.95 -0.61
C ARG A 315 -7.64 -24.01 -0.77
N VAL A 316 -8.42 -24.21 -1.85
CA VAL A 316 -9.58 -23.36 -2.14
C VAL A 316 -10.57 -23.32 -0.97
N GLU A 317 -10.78 -24.47 -0.30
CA GLU A 317 -11.68 -24.61 0.84
C GLU A 317 -11.24 -23.85 2.09
N GLU A 318 -9.94 -23.54 2.19
CA GLU A 318 -9.29 -22.88 3.34
C GLU A 318 -8.95 -21.41 3.06
N SER A 319 -9.22 -20.93 1.85
CA SER A 319 -8.83 -19.60 1.37
C SER A 319 -9.76 -18.47 1.86
N PHE A 320 -10.11 -18.47 3.14
CA PHE A 320 -10.99 -17.45 3.74
C PHE A 320 -10.31 -16.09 3.81
N VAL A 321 -11.06 -15.03 3.46
CA VAL A 321 -10.59 -13.65 3.60
C VAL A 321 -10.52 -13.23 5.06
N LYS A 322 -9.51 -12.40 5.38
CA LYS A 322 -9.19 -11.93 6.75
C LYS A 322 -9.22 -10.40 6.81
N PRO A 323 -10.41 -9.76 6.96
CA PRO A 323 -10.56 -8.30 6.86
C PRO A 323 -9.72 -7.49 7.87
N LYS A 324 -9.30 -8.10 8.97
CA LYS A 324 -8.53 -7.47 10.06
C LYS A 324 -7.10 -7.98 10.16
N LEU A 325 -6.60 -8.70 9.14
CA LEU A 325 -5.25 -9.24 9.14
C LEU A 325 -4.22 -8.13 9.29
N ARG A 326 -3.31 -8.26 10.27
CA ARG A 326 -2.23 -7.29 10.49
C ARG A 326 -0.99 -7.69 9.70
N VAL A 327 -0.11 -6.72 9.44
CA VAL A 327 1.14 -6.95 8.71
C VAL A 327 2.10 -7.85 9.49
N ASP A 328 2.08 -7.77 10.82
CA ASP A 328 2.90 -8.55 11.75
C ASP A 328 2.38 -9.98 12.01
N GLU A 329 1.20 -10.32 11.49
CA GLU A 329 0.64 -11.68 11.58
C GLU A 329 1.08 -12.60 10.44
N SER A 330 1.75 -12.06 9.42
CA SER A 330 2.19 -12.83 8.25
C SER A 330 3.66 -13.23 8.33
N GLU A 331 3.95 -14.46 7.93
CA GLU A 331 5.33 -14.92 7.76
C GLU A 331 5.91 -14.37 6.45
N VAL A 332 7.17 -13.95 6.52
CA VAL A 332 7.95 -13.43 5.39
C VAL A 332 9.35 -14.05 5.38
N PRO A 333 9.42 -15.39 5.20
CA PRO A 333 10.68 -16.15 5.35
C PRO A 333 11.70 -15.89 4.24
N TRP A 334 11.38 -15.09 3.25
CA TRP A 334 12.27 -14.71 2.14
C TRP A 334 13.10 -13.45 2.40
N ILE A 335 12.94 -12.84 3.57
CA ILE A 335 13.79 -11.73 4.02
C ILE A 335 14.79 -12.31 5.04
N ASP A 336 16.06 -12.29 4.68
CA ASP A 336 17.17 -12.74 5.53
C ASP A 336 17.64 -11.65 6.49
#